data_b809089ad9e52556d64041efe7b13e48
#
_entry.id   b809089ad9e52556d64041efe7b13e48
#
_cell.length_a   1.000
_cell.length_b   1.000
_cell.length_c   1.000
_cell.angle_alpha   90.00
_cell.angle_beta   90.00
_cell.angle_gamma   90.00
#
_symmetry.space_group_name_H-M   'P 1'
#
loop_
_entity.id
_entity.type
_entity.pdbx_description
1 polymer ?
#
loop_
_entity_poly.entity_id
_entity_poly.type
_entity_poly.pdbx_seq_one_letter_code
_entity_poly.pdbx_strand_id
1 'polypeptide(L)'
;MKTNAMRILDSMNIGYEVLEYDIPDDLNIDIALHSAKVLGLSDEQVYKTIIMINSDRQYHVFCLPAGFSISLKKAREITKSSSIDLMKTDNILALTGYIRGGVSPIGMKRHFPTYICELAQLEDFVYVSAGLRGVSLKIRPDDLARACGASFRDFVQ
;
A
#
# COMPACT_ATOMS: atom_id res chain seq x y z
N MET A 1 -17.75 6.95 -9.10
CA MET A 1 -16.50 7.68 -9.36
C MET A 1 -15.34 6.71 -9.49
N LYS A 2 -14.45 6.92 -10.43
CA LYS A 2 -13.27 6.08 -10.62
C LYS A 2 -12.03 6.82 -10.13
N THR A 3 -11.27 6.19 -9.25
CA THR A 3 -9.95 6.68 -8.86
C THR A 3 -8.92 6.30 -9.93
N ASN A 4 -7.74 6.88 -9.85
CA ASN A 4 -6.65 6.51 -10.76
C ASN A 4 -6.28 5.03 -10.63
N ALA A 5 -6.26 4.51 -9.39
CA ALA A 5 -6.02 3.09 -9.15
C ALA A 5 -7.04 2.20 -9.88
N MET A 6 -8.31 2.54 -9.78
CA MET A 6 -9.39 1.80 -10.47
C MET A 6 -9.24 1.85 -11.98
N ARG A 7 -8.89 3.02 -12.55
CA ARG A 7 -8.67 3.16 -14.00
C ARG A 7 -7.52 2.27 -14.49
N ILE A 8 -6.44 2.18 -13.72
CA ILE A 8 -5.32 1.31 -14.06
C ILE A 8 -5.78 -0.15 -14.08
N LEU A 9 -6.50 -0.59 -13.04
CA LEU A 9 -7.01 -1.97 -12.98
C LEU A 9 -7.96 -2.27 -14.12
N ASP A 10 -8.86 -1.35 -14.44
CA ASP A 10 -9.78 -1.51 -15.57
C ASP A 10 -9.01 -1.65 -16.88
N SER A 11 -7.97 -0.83 -17.08
CA SER A 11 -7.17 -0.88 -18.31
C SER A 11 -6.38 -2.18 -18.46
N MET A 12 -6.10 -2.85 -17.34
CA MET A 12 -5.38 -4.13 -17.33
C MET A 12 -6.32 -5.33 -17.29
N ASN A 13 -7.63 -5.11 -17.32
CA ASN A 13 -8.66 -6.15 -17.19
C ASN A 13 -8.53 -6.95 -15.89
N ILE A 14 -8.16 -6.27 -14.83
CA ILE A 14 -8.05 -6.87 -13.49
C ILE A 14 -9.36 -6.65 -12.72
N GLY A 15 -9.94 -7.74 -12.22
CA GLY A 15 -11.14 -7.68 -11.39
C GLY A 15 -10.83 -7.22 -9.97
N TYR A 16 -11.73 -6.46 -9.39
CA TYR A 16 -11.64 -5.98 -8.00
C TYR A 16 -13.03 -5.65 -7.47
N GLU A 17 -13.17 -5.61 -6.15
CA GLU A 17 -14.38 -5.13 -5.51
C GLU A 17 -14.04 -3.86 -4.73
N VAL A 18 -14.97 -2.92 -4.71
CA VAL A 18 -14.84 -1.65 -3.99
C VAL A 18 -15.59 -1.75 -2.67
N LEU A 19 -14.92 -1.43 -1.57
CA LEU A 19 -15.54 -1.37 -0.25
C LEU A 19 -15.40 0.02 0.31
N GLU A 20 -16.51 0.57 0.80
CA GLU A 20 -16.54 1.90 1.44
C GLU A 20 -16.75 1.73 2.94
N TYR A 21 -16.14 2.63 3.72
CA TYR A 21 -16.25 2.64 5.16
C TYR A 21 -16.07 4.06 5.69
N ASP A 22 -16.72 4.34 6.83
CA ASP A 22 -16.64 5.65 7.45
C ASP A 22 -15.31 5.83 8.17
N ILE A 23 -14.75 7.04 8.08
CA ILE A 23 -13.52 7.42 8.78
C ILE A 23 -13.85 8.55 9.74
N PRO A 24 -13.43 8.46 11.02
CA PRO A 24 -13.53 9.60 11.94
C PRO A 24 -12.65 10.75 11.46
N ASP A 25 -12.98 11.98 11.90
CA ASP A 25 -12.21 13.18 11.56
C ASP A 25 -10.84 13.25 12.25
N ASP A 26 -10.48 12.26 13.04
CA ASP A 26 -9.19 12.18 13.73
C ASP A 26 -8.08 11.85 12.75
N LEU A 27 -7.14 12.79 12.57
CA LEU A 27 -6.00 12.62 11.65
C LEU A 27 -4.93 11.66 12.16
N ASN A 28 -4.98 11.29 13.44
CA ASN A 28 -4.01 10.39 14.05
C ASN A 28 -4.45 8.92 14.04
N ILE A 29 -5.58 8.63 13.45
CA ILE A 29 -6.09 7.26 13.37
C ILE A 29 -5.25 6.43 12.39
N ASP A 30 -5.00 5.17 12.74
CA ASP A 30 -4.42 4.21 11.81
C ASP A 30 -5.52 3.70 10.88
N ILE A 31 -5.51 4.22 9.66
CA ILE A 31 -6.57 3.96 8.68
C ILE A 31 -6.68 2.48 8.33
N ALA A 32 -5.56 1.79 8.16
CA ALA A 32 -5.56 0.38 7.77
C ALA A 32 -6.17 -0.50 8.87
N LEU A 33 -5.75 -0.31 10.12
CA LEU A 33 -6.32 -1.04 11.26
C LEU A 33 -7.79 -0.69 11.45
N HIS A 34 -8.16 0.56 11.30
CA HIS A 34 -9.53 1.01 11.39
C HIS A 34 -10.41 0.33 10.33
N SER A 35 -9.96 0.31 9.08
CA SER A 35 -10.73 -0.31 7.99
C SER A 35 -10.91 -1.81 8.22
N ALA A 36 -9.88 -2.50 8.71
CA ALA A 36 -9.98 -3.91 9.03
C ALA A 36 -11.09 -4.15 10.07
N LYS A 37 -11.10 -3.35 11.13
CA LYS A 37 -12.10 -3.46 12.20
C LYS A 37 -13.51 -3.20 11.68
N VAL A 38 -13.71 -2.11 10.96
CA VAL A 38 -15.02 -1.69 10.47
C VAL A 38 -15.58 -2.66 9.43
N LEU A 39 -14.72 -3.18 8.56
CA LEU A 39 -15.12 -4.12 7.50
C LEU A 39 -15.19 -5.57 7.97
N GLY A 40 -14.85 -5.85 9.24
CA GLY A 40 -14.86 -7.21 9.76
C GLY A 40 -13.79 -8.10 9.17
N LEU A 41 -12.65 -7.52 8.81
CA LEU A 41 -11.53 -8.24 8.19
C LEU A 41 -10.40 -8.45 9.19
N SER A 42 -9.57 -9.47 8.93
CA SER A 42 -8.33 -9.65 9.67
C SER A 42 -7.34 -8.53 9.30
N ASP A 43 -6.58 -8.05 10.27
CA ASP A 43 -5.50 -7.09 10.03
C ASP A 43 -4.33 -7.71 9.24
N GLU A 44 -4.33 -9.02 9.03
CA GLU A 44 -3.40 -9.70 8.13
C GLU A 44 -3.82 -9.65 6.66
N GLN A 45 -5.09 -9.32 6.39
CA GLN A 45 -5.62 -9.21 5.03
C GLN A 45 -5.64 -7.77 4.52
N VAL A 46 -5.65 -6.80 5.42
CA VAL A 46 -5.67 -5.37 5.06
C VAL A 46 -4.23 -4.87 5.01
N TYR A 47 -3.84 -4.35 3.87
CA TYR A 47 -2.47 -3.91 3.60
C TYR A 47 -2.37 -2.40 3.59
N LYS A 48 -1.36 -1.89 4.27
CA LYS A 48 -1.00 -0.47 4.25
C LYS A 48 0.14 -0.26 3.27
N THR A 49 0.21 0.94 2.71
CA THR A 49 1.24 1.34 1.75
C THR A 49 2.14 2.38 2.42
N ILE A 50 3.42 2.06 2.52
CA ILE A 50 4.41 2.91 3.16
C ILE A 50 5.48 3.27 2.14
N ILE A 51 5.83 4.55 2.06
CA ILE A 51 6.90 5.04 1.19
C ILE A 51 8.13 5.30 2.04
N MET A 52 9.25 4.71 1.61
CA MET A 52 10.54 4.85 2.28
C MET A 52 11.49 5.62 1.37
N ILE A 53 12.44 6.32 1.98
CA ILE A 53 13.50 7.01 1.26
C ILE A 53 14.86 6.51 1.77
N ASN A 54 15.76 6.18 0.85
CA ASN A 54 17.09 5.68 1.21
C ASN A 54 18.13 6.81 1.23
N SER A 55 19.37 6.44 1.58
CA SER A 55 20.51 7.38 1.63
C SER A 55 20.82 8.05 0.30
N ASP A 56 20.45 7.41 -0.81
CA ASP A 56 20.65 7.95 -2.17
C ASP A 56 19.45 8.75 -2.66
N ARG A 57 18.51 9.06 -1.76
CA ARG A 57 17.27 9.81 -2.03
C ARG A 57 16.36 9.11 -3.04
N GLN A 58 16.42 7.79 -3.10
CA GLN A 58 15.54 6.98 -3.91
C GLN A 58 14.35 6.54 -3.07
N TYR A 59 13.17 6.57 -3.68
CA TYR A 59 11.93 6.17 -3.02
C TYR A 59 11.61 4.72 -3.33
N HIS A 60 11.12 4.01 -2.31
CA HIS A 60 10.68 2.62 -2.42
C HIS A 60 9.34 2.48 -1.72
N VAL A 61 8.45 1.70 -2.31
CA VAL A 61 7.10 1.50 -1.78
C VAL A 61 6.98 0.09 -1.20
N PHE A 62 6.46 0.01 0.02
CA PHE A 62 6.28 -1.25 0.73
C PHE A 62 4.81 -1.41 1.11
N CYS A 63 4.23 -2.56 0.73
CA CYS A 63 2.86 -2.93 1.07
C CYS A 63 2.89 -4.10 2.05
N LEU A 64 2.32 -3.93 3.23
CA LEU A 64 2.39 -4.93 4.29
C LEU A 64 1.10 -4.95 5.11
N PRO A 65 0.82 -6.07 5.81
CA PRO A 65 -0.36 -6.16 6.66
C PRO A 65 -0.42 -5.04 7.70
N ALA A 66 -1.62 -4.58 7.99
CA ALA A 66 -1.88 -3.43 8.86
C ALA A 66 -1.23 -3.55 10.24
N GLY A 67 -1.25 -4.75 10.80
CA GLY A 67 -0.71 -5.00 12.14
C GLY A 67 0.80 -5.22 12.20
N PHE A 68 1.47 -5.21 11.05
CA PHE A 68 2.91 -5.52 10.98
C PHE A 68 3.74 -4.24 10.84
N SER A 69 5.03 -4.37 11.12
CA SER A 69 6.00 -3.27 10.99
C SER A 69 7.13 -3.66 10.05
N ILE A 70 7.69 -2.68 9.37
CA ILE A 70 8.83 -2.90 8.46
C ILE A 70 10.09 -3.12 9.30
N SER A 71 10.84 -4.16 8.92
CA SER A 71 12.20 -4.35 9.42
C SER A 71 13.14 -3.47 8.58
N LEU A 72 13.73 -2.46 9.20
CA LEU A 72 14.67 -1.56 8.49
C LEU A 72 15.86 -2.32 7.95
N LYS A 73 16.34 -3.33 8.68
CA LYS A 73 17.44 -4.18 8.22
C LYS A 73 17.08 -4.91 6.92
N LYS A 74 15.93 -5.57 6.89
CA LYS A 74 15.46 -6.30 5.70
C LYS A 74 15.21 -5.34 4.54
N ALA A 75 14.62 -4.17 4.82
CA ALA A 75 14.37 -3.16 3.79
C ALA A 75 15.67 -2.65 3.17
N ARG A 76 16.70 -2.41 3.98
CA ARG A 76 18.02 -2.02 3.46
C ARG A 76 18.61 -3.10 2.57
N GLU A 77 18.49 -4.36 2.97
CA GLU A 77 19.01 -5.49 2.18
C GLU A 77 18.32 -5.60 0.83
N ILE A 78 16.99 -5.49 0.81
CA ILE A 78 16.19 -5.57 -0.41
C ILE A 78 16.53 -4.43 -1.37
N THR A 79 16.65 -3.21 -0.85
CA THR A 79 16.89 -2.02 -1.65
C THR A 79 18.37 -1.76 -1.90
N LYS A 80 19.25 -2.56 -1.31
CA LYS A 80 20.72 -2.40 -1.37
C LYS A 80 21.14 -1.01 -0.93
N SER A 81 20.56 -0.55 0.17
CA SER A 81 20.77 0.79 0.71
C SER A 81 21.58 0.73 2.00
N SER A 82 22.41 1.73 2.25
CA SER A 82 23.14 1.86 3.51
C SER A 82 22.24 2.33 4.63
N SER A 83 21.22 3.14 4.32
CA SER A 83 20.18 3.53 5.27
C SER A 83 18.85 3.73 4.55
N ILE A 84 17.75 3.54 5.26
CA ILE A 84 16.40 3.74 4.73
C ILE A 84 15.49 4.18 5.89
N ASP A 85 14.63 5.15 5.62
CA ASP A 85 13.70 5.71 6.60
C ASP A 85 12.35 5.99 5.98
N LEU A 86 11.36 6.23 6.82
CA LEU A 86 10.05 6.68 6.37
C LEU A 86 10.17 8.02 5.69
N MET A 87 9.49 8.18 4.55
CA MET A 87 9.40 9.47 3.88
C MET A 87 8.54 10.43 4.71
N LYS A 88 8.91 11.71 4.72
CA LYS A 88 8.12 12.75 5.36
C LYS A 88 6.79 12.92 4.63
N THR A 89 5.71 13.10 5.40
CA THR A 89 4.33 13.09 4.88
C THR A 89 3.98 14.28 4.02
N ASP A 90 4.70 15.40 4.13
CA ASP A 90 4.43 16.62 3.37
C ASP A 90 4.65 16.49 1.86
N ASN A 91 5.39 15.46 1.41
CA ASN A 91 5.67 15.22 0.00
C ASN A 91 4.77 14.15 -0.64
N ILE A 92 3.88 13.53 0.12
CA ILE A 92 3.08 12.39 -0.36
C ILE A 92 2.27 12.75 -1.60
N LEU A 93 1.54 13.86 -1.55
CA LEU A 93 0.66 14.26 -2.66
C LEU A 93 1.46 14.52 -3.94
N ALA A 94 2.57 15.24 -3.82
CA ALA A 94 3.41 15.57 -4.98
C ALA A 94 4.01 14.31 -5.63
N LEU A 95 4.38 13.31 -4.84
CA LEU A 95 5.02 12.10 -5.34
C LEU A 95 4.03 11.06 -5.83
N THR A 96 2.90 10.92 -5.17
CA THR A 96 1.98 9.81 -5.43
C THR A 96 0.70 10.21 -6.15
N GLY A 97 0.28 11.46 -6.02
CA GLY A 97 -1.04 11.92 -6.45
C GLY A 97 -2.15 11.58 -5.48
N TYR A 98 -1.82 10.98 -4.34
CA TYR A 98 -2.77 10.58 -3.29
C TYR A 98 -2.49 11.36 -2.00
N ILE A 99 -3.51 11.52 -1.17
CA ILE A 99 -3.37 12.17 0.13
C ILE A 99 -3.10 11.12 1.22
N ARG A 100 -2.54 11.56 2.33
CA ARG A 100 -2.29 10.72 3.50
C ARG A 100 -3.59 10.02 3.94
N GLY A 101 -3.50 8.72 4.21
CA GLY A 101 -4.67 7.91 4.56
C GLY A 101 -5.41 7.35 3.35
N GLY A 102 -5.10 7.83 2.14
CA GLY A 102 -5.67 7.35 0.89
C GLY A 102 -4.61 6.97 -0.14
N VAL A 103 -3.39 6.66 0.29
CA VAL A 103 -2.31 6.29 -0.62
C VAL A 103 -2.52 4.86 -1.11
N SER A 104 -2.66 4.70 -2.42
CA SER A 104 -2.72 3.39 -3.07
C SER A 104 -1.36 3.04 -3.68
N PRO A 105 -0.96 1.76 -3.66
CA PRO A 105 0.24 1.33 -4.37
C PRO A 105 0.03 1.30 -5.88
N ILE A 106 -1.22 1.39 -6.33
CA ILE A 106 -1.60 1.30 -7.75
C ILE A 106 -1.77 2.72 -8.30
N GLY A 107 -1.15 3.00 -9.45
CA GLY A 107 -1.39 4.25 -10.16
C GLY A 107 -0.78 5.48 -9.52
N MET A 108 0.32 5.35 -8.80
CA MET A 108 1.04 6.51 -8.30
C MET A 108 1.51 7.40 -9.45
N LYS A 109 1.53 8.70 -9.21
CA LYS A 109 1.93 9.70 -10.19
C LYS A 109 3.31 9.41 -10.78
N ARG A 110 4.25 8.94 -9.93
CA ARG A 110 5.56 8.46 -10.35
C ARG A 110 5.67 6.99 -10.01
N HIS A 111 6.31 6.21 -10.89
CA HIS A 111 6.56 4.80 -10.61
C HIS A 111 7.79 4.65 -9.73
N PHE A 112 7.64 3.95 -8.62
CA PHE A 112 8.73 3.61 -7.70
C PHE A 112 8.83 2.09 -7.59
N PRO A 113 10.03 1.55 -7.32
CA PRO A 113 10.15 0.14 -6.97
C PRO A 113 9.21 -0.20 -5.82
N THR A 114 8.42 -1.24 -6.01
CA THR A 114 7.34 -1.61 -5.07
C THR A 114 7.51 -3.06 -4.64
N TYR A 115 7.33 -3.30 -3.35
CA TYR A 115 7.46 -4.61 -2.72
C TYR A 115 6.19 -4.91 -1.93
N ILE A 116 5.69 -6.12 -2.07
CA ILE A 116 4.53 -6.60 -1.33
C ILE A 116 5.01 -7.68 -0.37
N CYS A 117 4.60 -7.61 0.90
CA CYS A 117 4.92 -8.64 1.88
C CYS A 117 4.52 -10.01 1.34
N GLU A 118 5.42 -10.96 1.37
CA GLU A 118 5.19 -12.29 0.80
C GLU A 118 4.04 -13.06 1.45
N LEU A 119 3.65 -12.67 2.67
CA LEU A 119 2.48 -13.25 3.35
C LEU A 119 1.19 -13.03 2.56
N ALA A 120 1.15 -12.05 1.66
CA ALA A 120 0.00 -11.83 0.79
C ALA A 120 -0.31 -13.05 -0.07
N GLN A 121 0.70 -13.84 -0.42
CA GLN A 121 0.53 -15.04 -1.24
C GLN A 121 -0.23 -16.16 -0.53
N LEU A 122 -0.39 -16.06 0.79
CA LEU A 122 -1.18 -17.01 1.59
C LEU A 122 -2.67 -16.67 1.57
N GLU A 123 -3.04 -15.50 1.07
CA GLU A 123 -4.41 -15.00 1.06
C GLU A 123 -5.02 -15.16 -0.33
N ASP A 124 -6.33 -15.45 -0.39
CA ASP A 124 -7.07 -15.43 -1.66
C ASP A 124 -7.22 -13.99 -2.17
N PHE A 125 -7.46 -13.06 -1.24
CA PHE A 125 -7.61 -11.64 -1.51
C PHE A 125 -6.91 -10.81 -0.44
N VAL A 126 -6.40 -9.66 -0.87
CA VAL A 126 -5.90 -8.62 0.04
C VAL A 126 -6.69 -7.34 -0.21
N TYR A 127 -6.65 -6.43 0.75
CA TYR A 127 -7.40 -5.18 0.71
C TYR A 127 -6.41 -4.03 0.79
N VAL A 128 -6.45 -3.14 -0.19
CA VAL A 128 -5.56 -1.97 -0.27
C VAL A 128 -6.37 -0.71 -0.50
N SER A 129 -5.80 0.45 -0.21
CA SER A 129 -6.46 1.71 -0.50
C SER A 129 -6.76 1.83 -1.99
N ALA A 130 -7.95 2.34 -2.30
CA ALA A 130 -8.37 2.63 -3.67
C ALA A 130 -7.83 3.97 -4.19
N GLY A 131 -7.15 4.75 -3.34
CA GLY A 131 -6.69 6.09 -3.67
C GLY A 131 -7.56 7.19 -3.06
N LEU A 132 -8.48 6.85 -2.19
CA LEU A 132 -9.32 7.77 -1.42
C LEU A 132 -9.45 7.26 0.00
N ARG A 133 -9.51 8.18 0.96
CA ARG A 133 -9.82 7.82 2.34
C ARG A 133 -11.21 7.21 2.39
N GLY A 134 -11.34 6.09 3.11
CA GLY A 134 -12.63 5.42 3.28
C GLY A 134 -13.03 4.53 2.12
N VAL A 135 -12.14 4.29 1.18
CA VAL A 135 -12.41 3.39 0.04
C VAL A 135 -11.26 2.40 -0.11
N SER A 136 -11.59 1.12 -0.06
CA SER A 136 -10.64 0.01 -0.23
C SER A 136 -10.98 -0.82 -1.46
N LEU A 137 -9.97 -1.48 -1.99
CA LEU A 137 -10.11 -2.45 -3.07
C LEU A 137 -9.80 -3.84 -2.53
N LYS A 138 -10.68 -4.78 -2.82
CA LYS A 138 -10.45 -6.22 -2.63
C LYS A 138 -9.90 -6.76 -3.94
N ILE A 139 -8.70 -7.33 -3.89
CA ILE A 139 -7.97 -7.74 -5.09
C ILE A 139 -7.14 -8.99 -4.81
N ARG A 140 -6.94 -9.81 -5.82
CA ARG A 140 -6.06 -10.98 -5.71
C ARG A 140 -4.60 -10.52 -5.60
N PRO A 141 -3.79 -11.17 -4.73
CA PRO A 141 -2.39 -10.75 -4.55
C PRO A 141 -1.57 -10.70 -5.83
N ASP A 142 -1.70 -11.70 -6.71
CA ASP A 142 -0.96 -11.73 -7.97
C ASP A 142 -1.36 -10.59 -8.89
N ASP A 143 -2.65 -10.25 -8.91
CA ASP A 143 -3.14 -9.12 -9.70
C ASP A 143 -2.64 -7.79 -9.14
N LEU A 144 -2.57 -7.66 -7.83
CA LEU A 144 -1.99 -6.47 -7.20
C LEU A 144 -0.52 -6.32 -7.60
N ALA A 145 0.26 -7.39 -7.51
CA ALA A 145 1.66 -7.37 -7.90
C ALA A 145 1.84 -6.95 -9.35
N ARG A 146 1.00 -7.49 -10.24
CA ARG A 146 1.03 -7.14 -11.66
C ARG A 146 0.67 -5.68 -11.90
N ALA A 147 -0.34 -5.18 -11.20
CA ALA A 147 -0.79 -3.78 -11.35
C ALA A 147 0.26 -2.77 -10.88
N CYS A 148 1.03 -3.12 -9.86
CA CYS A 148 2.07 -2.25 -9.29
C CYS A 148 3.45 -2.49 -9.89
N GLY A 149 3.65 -3.55 -10.67
CA GLY A 149 4.98 -3.98 -11.06
C GLY A 149 5.81 -4.39 -9.85
N ALA A 150 5.18 -5.01 -8.85
CA ALA A 150 5.79 -5.32 -7.58
C ALA A 150 6.32 -6.74 -7.50
N SER A 151 7.26 -6.97 -6.57
CA SER A 151 7.73 -8.30 -6.20
C SER A 151 7.32 -8.63 -4.77
N PHE A 152 7.09 -9.91 -4.50
CA PHE A 152 6.81 -10.39 -3.14
C PHE A 152 8.13 -10.60 -2.40
N ARG A 153 8.26 -10.02 -1.23
CA ARG A 153 9.48 -10.07 -0.45
C ARG A 153 9.18 -10.14 1.06
N ASP A 154 10.15 -10.61 1.82
CA ASP A 154 10.10 -10.57 3.28
C ASP A 154 10.84 -9.32 3.78
N PHE A 155 10.08 -8.38 4.34
CA PHE A 155 10.63 -7.15 4.91
C PHE A 155 9.95 -6.77 6.24
N VAL A 156 9.18 -7.67 6.82
CA VAL A 156 8.50 -7.40 8.09
C VAL A 156 9.30 -7.96 9.28
N GLN A 157 9.09 -7.34 10.44
CA GLN A 157 9.70 -7.79 11.67
C GLN A 157 9.21 -9.15 12.11
#